data_e1b1e6cea36dca4f3898d0b2e697c6a1
#
_entry.id   e1b1e6cea36dca4f3898d0b2e697c6a1
#
_cell.length_a   1.000
_cell.length_b   1.000
_cell.length_c   1.000
_cell.angle_alpha   90.00
_cell.angle_beta   90.00
_cell.angle_gamma   90.00
#
_symmetry.space_group_name_H-M   'P 1'
#
loop_
_entity.id
_entity.type
_entity.pdbx_description
1 polymer ?
#
loop_
_entity_poly.entity_id
_entity_poly.type
_entity_poly.pdbx_seq_one_letter_code
_entity_poly.pdbx_strand_id
1 'polypeptide(L)'
;MNTKWISVDLKNPDHRADALAIFHSNDDYFLLSGGKKATVDSLAEICTSLPPQTTLEQKKVLLVYEEGMPLALLDLIQGYPSRDCAYIGLLIVHGNRQNKGWGLHILQELEQRCAAEGYVRLRLGVLSNNPGALAFWTKMGFTEQLLPKDNKAQSIHVMEKMLIPTL
;
A
#
# COMPACT_ATOMS: atom_id res chain seq x y z
N MET A 1 -2.68 17.51 -10.85
CA MET A 1 -3.12 16.16 -10.46
C MET A 1 -4.13 16.29 -9.33
N ASN A 2 -5.36 15.89 -9.56
CA ASN A 2 -6.44 15.98 -8.56
C ASN A 2 -6.98 14.57 -8.30
N THR A 3 -6.88 14.09 -7.07
CA THR A 3 -7.29 12.74 -6.70
C THR A 3 -8.46 12.76 -5.71
N LYS A 4 -9.28 11.72 -5.79
CA LYS A 4 -10.35 11.44 -4.83
C LYS A 4 -10.08 10.09 -4.17
N TRP A 5 -10.10 10.05 -2.86
CA TRP A 5 -9.82 8.87 -2.04
C TRP A 5 -11.10 8.38 -1.38
N ILE A 6 -11.44 7.13 -1.61
CA ILE A 6 -12.70 6.52 -1.16
C ILE A 6 -12.39 5.21 -0.45
N SER A 7 -12.96 5.02 0.75
CA SER A 7 -12.89 3.73 1.45
C SER A 7 -13.59 2.64 0.65
N VAL A 8 -12.94 1.50 0.50
CA VAL A 8 -13.52 0.34 -0.20
C VAL A 8 -14.70 -0.20 0.59
N ASP A 9 -15.82 -0.35 -0.08
CA ASP A 9 -16.97 -1.11 0.38
C ASP A 9 -17.08 -2.39 -0.43
N LEU A 10 -16.88 -3.54 0.21
CA LEU A 10 -16.96 -4.85 -0.44
C LEU A 10 -18.34 -5.20 -0.97
N LYS A 11 -19.39 -4.52 -0.48
CA LYS A 11 -20.77 -4.69 -0.97
C LYS A 11 -21.03 -3.87 -2.23
N ASN A 12 -20.20 -2.85 -2.49
CA ASN A 12 -20.37 -2.00 -3.67
C ASN A 12 -19.76 -2.70 -4.90
N PRO A 13 -20.59 -3.05 -5.92
CA PRO A 13 -20.06 -3.74 -7.12
C PRO A 13 -19.11 -2.90 -7.94
N ASP A 14 -19.23 -1.57 -7.94
CA ASP A 14 -18.32 -0.67 -8.66
C ASP A 14 -16.94 -0.67 -7.99
N HIS A 15 -16.89 -0.64 -6.65
CA HIS A 15 -15.61 -0.75 -5.94
C HIS A 15 -14.89 -2.07 -6.21
N ARG A 16 -15.63 -3.18 -6.27
CA ARG A 16 -15.04 -4.49 -6.62
C ARG A 16 -14.51 -4.50 -8.04
N ALA A 17 -15.27 -3.96 -9.00
CA ALA A 17 -14.86 -3.89 -10.39
C ALA A 17 -13.62 -2.99 -10.59
N ASP A 18 -13.60 -1.84 -9.95
CA ASP A 18 -12.49 -0.88 -10.02
C ASP A 18 -11.20 -1.44 -9.40
N ALA A 19 -11.32 -2.09 -8.24
CA ALA A 19 -10.19 -2.76 -7.61
C ALA A 19 -9.64 -3.89 -8.49
N LEU A 20 -10.52 -4.71 -9.07
CA LEU A 20 -10.10 -5.78 -9.99
C LEU A 20 -9.44 -5.24 -11.25
N ALA A 21 -9.91 -4.13 -11.80
CA ALA A 21 -9.28 -3.48 -12.95
C ALA A 21 -7.83 -3.08 -12.62
N ILE A 22 -7.60 -2.51 -11.45
CA ILE A 22 -6.24 -2.18 -10.98
C ILE A 22 -5.41 -3.45 -10.81
N PHE A 23 -5.95 -4.49 -10.18
CA PHE A 23 -5.24 -5.75 -9.94
C PHE A 23 -4.87 -6.46 -11.24
N HIS A 24 -5.81 -6.60 -12.18
CA HIS A 24 -5.56 -7.28 -13.46
C HIS A 24 -4.59 -6.51 -14.35
N SER A 25 -4.48 -5.20 -14.18
CA SER A 25 -3.42 -4.42 -14.84
C SER A 25 -2.02 -4.66 -14.25
N ASN A 26 -1.93 -5.42 -13.14
CA ASN A 26 -0.72 -5.76 -12.41
C ASN A 26 -0.59 -7.27 -12.15
N ASP A 27 -0.98 -8.09 -13.12
CA ASP A 27 -0.93 -9.56 -13.00
C ASP A 27 0.46 -10.05 -12.57
N ASP A 28 1.53 -9.46 -13.09
CA ASP A 28 2.91 -9.84 -12.75
C ASP A 28 3.21 -9.68 -11.27
N TYR A 29 2.70 -8.62 -10.63
CA TYR A 29 2.85 -8.44 -9.18
C TYR A 29 2.17 -9.56 -8.40
N PHE A 30 0.94 -9.92 -8.74
CA PHE A 30 0.20 -10.97 -8.04
C PHE A 30 0.80 -12.35 -8.29
N LEU A 31 1.26 -12.64 -9.50
CA LEU A 31 1.99 -13.86 -9.80
C LEU A 31 3.29 -13.98 -9.00
N LEU A 32 4.01 -12.87 -8.86
CA LEU A 32 5.27 -12.81 -8.12
C LEU A 32 5.07 -12.99 -6.60
N SER A 33 4.03 -12.38 -6.04
CA SER A 33 3.75 -12.39 -4.61
C SER A 33 2.99 -13.62 -4.13
N GLY A 34 2.03 -14.12 -4.89
CA GLY A 34 1.13 -15.20 -4.49
C GLY A 34 1.08 -16.40 -5.45
N GLY A 35 1.83 -16.35 -6.55
CA GLY A 35 1.88 -17.43 -7.55
C GLY A 35 0.63 -17.57 -8.42
N LYS A 36 -0.34 -16.67 -8.29
CA LYS A 36 -1.59 -16.67 -9.06
C LYS A 36 -2.09 -15.26 -9.29
N LYS A 37 -2.88 -15.07 -10.35
CA LYS A 37 -3.56 -13.79 -10.63
C LYS A 37 -4.57 -13.46 -9.53
N ALA A 38 -4.79 -12.16 -9.32
CA ALA A 38 -5.79 -11.69 -8.38
C ALA A 38 -7.22 -12.05 -8.82
N THR A 39 -8.06 -12.31 -7.84
CA THR A 39 -9.50 -12.59 -8.01
C THR A 39 -10.31 -11.65 -7.12
N VAL A 40 -11.64 -11.76 -7.17
CA VAL A 40 -12.53 -11.04 -6.23
C VAL A 40 -12.17 -11.34 -4.77
N ASP A 41 -11.78 -12.58 -4.48
CA ASP A 41 -11.38 -12.99 -3.13
C ASP A 41 -10.09 -12.29 -2.68
N SER A 42 -9.20 -11.92 -3.60
CA SER A 42 -7.99 -11.16 -3.28
C SER A 42 -8.30 -9.80 -2.64
N LEU A 43 -9.34 -9.11 -3.13
CA LEU A 43 -9.78 -7.85 -2.51
C LEU A 43 -10.33 -8.07 -1.10
N ALA A 44 -11.15 -9.11 -0.91
CA ALA A 44 -11.67 -9.45 0.40
C ALA A 44 -10.54 -9.82 1.39
N GLU A 45 -9.56 -10.58 0.95
CA GLU A 45 -8.35 -10.90 1.74
C GLU A 45 -7.60 -9.64 2.15
N ILE A 46 -7.37 -8.71 1.23
CA ILE A 46 -6.70 -7.44 1.53
C ILE A 46 -7.50 -6.64 2.56
N CYS A 47 -8.82 -6.56 2.42
CA CYS A 47 -9.69 -5.82 3.32
C CYS A 47 -9.78 -6.42 4.74
N THR A 48 -9.47 -7.70 4.92
CA THR A 48 -9.64 -8.42 6.19
C THR A 48 -8.36 -8.92 6.82
N SER A 49 -7.25 -9.00 6.08
CA SER A 49 -5.94 -9.42 6.60
C SER A 49 -5.38 -8.39 7.59
N LEU A 50 -4.95 -8.87 8.74
CA LEU A 50 -4.41 -8.03 9.81
C LEU A 50 -3.08 -8.57 10.32
N PRO A 51 -2.09 -7.70 10.59
CA PRO A 51 -0.91 -8.08 11.34
C PRO A 51 -1.30 -8.51 12.77
N PRO A 52 -0.42 -9.25 13.48
CA PRO A 52 -0.68 -9.60 14.87
C PRO A 52 -0.97 -8.39 15.75
N GLN A 53 -1.90 -8.54 16.69
CA GLN A 53 -2.27 -7.51 17.69
C GLN A 53 -2.89 -6.24 17.09
N THR A 54 -3.44 -6.31 15.89
CA THR A 54 -4.20 -5.22 15.25
C THR A 54 -5.67 -5.58 15.09
N THR A 55 -6.50 -4.58 14.87
CA THR A 55 -7.95 -4.72 14.67
C THR A 55 -8.38 -4.11 13.34
N LEU A 56 -9.59 -4.45 12.88
CA LEU A 56 -10.14 -3.90 11.64
C LEU A 56 -10.32 -2.37 11.70
N GLU A 57 -10.47 -1.80 12.87
CA GLU A 57 -10.54 -0.34 13.04
C GLU A 57 -9.26 0.38 12.63
N GLN A 58 -8.10 -0.31 12.74
CA GLN A 58 -6.80 0.21 12.33
C GLN A 58 -6.56 0.10 10.82
N LYS A 59 -7.40 -0.68 10.11
CA LYS A 59 -7.22 -0.95 8.69
C LYS A 59 -8.02 0.02 7.84
N LYS A 60 -7.34 0.60 6.86
CA LYS A 60 -7.97 1.43 5.82
C LYS A 60 -7.58 0.89 4.45
N VAL A 61 -8.56 0.46 3.68
CA VAL A 61 -8.38 0.11 2.27
C VAL A 61 -9.07 1.17 1.42
N LEU A 62 -8.31 1.82 0.57
CA LEU A 62 -8.72 3.01 -0.15
C LEU A 62 -8.55 2.81 -1.66
N LEU A 63 -9.59 3.16 -2.42
CA LEU A 63 -9.48 3.38 -3.85
C LEU A 63 -9.18 4.85 -4.10
N VAL A 64 -8.21 5.10 -4.97
CA VAL A 64 -7.84 6.44 -5.42
C VAL A 64 -8.30 6.60 -6.86
N TYR A 65 -9.01 7.68 -7.13
CA TYR A 65 -9.53 8.03 -8.44
C TYR A 65 -8.90 9.32 -8.96
N GLU A 66 -8.75 9.40 -10.25
CA GLU A 66 -8.49 10.65 -10.97
C GLU A 66 -9.51 10.82 -12.08
N GLU A 67 -10.19 11.96 -12.11
CA GLU A 67 -11.23 12.27 -13.09
C GLU A 67 -12.29 11.15 -13.25
N GLY A 68 -12.66 10.54 -12.12
CA GLY A 68 -13.64 9.44 -12.07
C GLY A 68 -13.13 8.07 -12.49
N MET A 69 -11.84 7.95 -12.87
CA MET A 69 -11.23 6.69 -13.27
C MET A 69 -10.41 6.09 -12.13
N PRO A 70 -10.46 4.76 -11.92
CA PRO A 70 -9.66 4.10 -10.89
C PRO A 70 -8.16 4.23 -11.20
N LEU A 71 -7.42 4.78 -10.27
CA LEU A 71 -5.99 5.09 -10.39
C LEU A 71 -5.12 4.15 -9.58
N ALA A 72 -5.48 3.92 -8.31
CA ALA A 72 -4.69 3.12 -7.39
C ALA A 72 -5.53 2.51 -6.28
N LEU A 73 -4.97 1.49 -5.63
CA LEU A 73 -5.49 0.93 -4.39
C LEU A 73 -4.41 0.98 -3.32
N LEU A 74 -4.79 1.38 -2.12
CA LEU A 74 -3.94 1.47 -0.94
C LEU A 74 -4.54 0.65 0.19
N ASP A 75 -3.71 -0.18 0.83
CA ASP A 75 -3.97 -0.83 2.12
C ASP A 75 -3.06 -0.21 3.18
N LEU A 76 -3.65 0.33 4.22
CA LEU A 76 -2.95 1.01 5.30
C LEU A 76 -3.38 0.46 6.66
N ILE A 77 -2.41 0.15 7.52
CA ILE A 77 -2.64 -0.22 8.91
C ILE A 77 -2.14 0.93 9.80
N GLN A 78 -3.06 1.56 10.49
CA GLN A 78 -2.76 2.70 11.36
C GLN A 78 -2.31 2.22 12.74
N GLY A 79 -1.24 2.84 13.29
CA GLY A 79 -0.73 2.49 14.61
C GLY A 79 -0.04 1.12 14.67
N TYR A 80 0.64 0.72 13.61
CA TYR A 80 1.39 -0.53 13.51
C TYR A 80 2.76 -0.30 12.85
N PRO A 81 3.85 -0.92 13.34
CA PRO A 81 3.98 -1.79 14.52
C PRO A 81 3.92 -1.03 15.85
N SER A 82 3.82 0.28 15.85
CA SER A 82 3.71 1.14 17.01
C SER A 82 2.72 2.28 16.76
N ARG A 83 2.24 2.92 17.81
CA ARG A 83 1.19 3.97 17.71
C ARG A 83 1.55 5.15 16.81
N ASP A 84 2.82 5.45 16.68
CA ASP A 84 3.36 6.56 15.91
C ASP A 84 3.63 6.20 14.44
N CYS A 85 3.35 4.97 14.03
CA CYS A 85 3.63 4.44 12.71
C CYS A 85 2.35 4.10 11.95
N ALA A 86 2.32 4.39 10.66
CA ALA A 86 1.35 3.84 9.72
C ALA A 86 2.07 2.87 8.79
N TYR A 87 1.50 1.68 8.58
CA TYR A 87 2.08 0.61 7.79
C TYR A 87 1.37 0.48 6.44
N ILE A 88 2.12 0.57 5.36
CA ILE A 88 1.60 0.37 4.01
C ILE A 88 1.64 -1.13 3.71
N GLY A 89 0.47 -1.77 3.71
CA GLY A 89 0.34 -3.18 3.33
C GLY A 89 0.38 -3.40 1.84
N LEU A 90 -0.18 -2.46 1.07
CA LEU A 90 -0.17 -2.45 -0.39
C LEU A 90 -0.35 -1.03 -0.89
N LEU A 91 0.43 -0.64 -1.87
CA LEU A 91 0.17 0.49 -2.75
C LEU A 91 0.39 0.04 -4.19
N ILE A 92 -0.66 0.03 -4.97
CA ILE A 92 -0.63 -0.44 -6.35
C ILE A 92 -1.31 0.57 -7.27
N VAL A 93 -0.59 1.03 -8.28
CA VAL A 93 -1.08 1.97 -9.29
C VAL A 93 -1.52 1.19 -10.52
N HIS A 94 -2.64 1.58 -11.13
CA HIS A 94 -3.13 0.97 -12.37
C HIS A 94 -2.02 0.95 -13.43
N GLY A 95 -1.84 -0.20 -14.10
CA GLY A 95 -0.71 -0.45 -14.98
C GLY A 95 -0.52 0.61 -16.07
N ASN A 96 -1.62 1.08 -16.68
CA ASN A 96 -1.56 2.11 -17.72
C ASN A 96 -1.24 3.53 -17.20
N ARG A 97 -1.17 3.71 -15.88
CA ARG A 97 -0.84 4.97 -15.21
C ARG A 97 0.54 4.95 -14.55
N GLN A 98 1.22 3.81 -14.57
CA GLN A 98 2.59 3.68 -14.06
C GLN A 98 3.60 4.45 -14.90
N ASN A 99 4.77 4.76 -14.30
CA ASN A 99 5.85 5.52 -14.94
C ASN A 99 5.46 6.93 -15.42
N LYS A 100 4.41 7.51 -14.83
CA LYS A 100 3.89 8.85 -15.13
C LYS A 100 3.88 9.76 -13.90
N GLY A 101 4.59 9.38 -12.84
CA GLY A 101 4.69 10.16 -11.59
C GLY A 101 3.55 9.94 -10.59
N TRP A 102 2.55 9.11 -10.90
CA TRP A 102 1.41 8.89 -10.02
C TRP A 102 1.77 8.22 -8.70
N GLY A 103 2.68 7.26 -8.71
CA GLY A 103 3.14 6.62 -7.48
C GLY A 103 3.74 7.62 -6.48
N LEU A 104 4.59 8.53 -6.97
CA LEU A 104 5.14 9.61 -6.17
C LEU A 104 4.05 10.56 -5.66
N HIS A 105 3.14 10.98 -6.54
CA HIS A 105 2.06 11.90 -6.17
C HIS A 105 1.15 11.33 -5.07
N ILE A 106 0.71 10.09 -5.22
CA ILE A 106 -0.12 9.39 -4.22
C ILE A 106 0.63 9.24 -2.90
N LEU A 107 1.92 8.87 -2.96
CA LEU A 107 2.74 8.75 -1.75
C LEU A 107 2.87 10.09 -1.02
N GLN A 108 3.10 11.18 -1.72
CA GLN A 108 3.18 12.52 -1.11
C GLN A 108 1.86 12.92 -0.45
N GLU A 109 0.71 12.66 -1.09
CA GLU A 109 -0.60 12.88 -0.45
C GLU A 109 -0.79 12.00 0.79
N LEU A 110 -0.38 10.73 0.73
CA LEU A 110 -0.44 9.82 1.88
C LEU A 110 0.43 10.32 3.03
N GLU A 111 1.65 10.75 2.75
CA GLU A 111 2.57 11.30 3.76
C GLU A 111 1.95 12.51 4.47
N GLN A 112 1.36 13.42 3.71
CA GLN A 112 0.69 14.61 4.27
C GLN A 112 -0.50 14.21 5.15
N ARG A 113 -1.34 13.27 4.72
CA ARG A 113 -2.48 12.76 5.48
C ARG A 113 -2.04 12.09 6.77
N CYS A 114 -1.05 11.22 6.70
CA CYS A 114 -0.51 10.53 7.88
C CYS A 114 0.13 11.50 8.87
N ALA A 115 0.91 12.46 8.40
CA ALA A 115 1.51 13.49 9.25
C ALA A 115 0.43 14.36 9.93
N ALA A 116 -0.63 14.74 9.22
CA ALA A 116 -1.76 15.48 9.78
C ALA A 116 -2.54 14.69 10.84
N GLU A 117 -2.58 13.36 10.73
CA GLU A 117 -3.16 12.47 11.73
C GLU A 117 -2.23 12.18 12.92
N GLY A 118 -1.00 12.71 12.91
CA GLY A 118 -0.03 12.59 14.00
C GLY A 118 0.93 11.42 13.89
N TYR A 119 0.96 10.70 12.78
CA TYR A 119 1.97 9.67 12.54
C TYR A 119 3.31 10.32 12.22
N VAL A 120 4.39 9.74 12.75
CA VAL A 120 5.76 10.28 12.55
C VAL A 120 6.55 9.48 11.53
N ARG A 121 6.05 8.32 11.12
CA ARG A 121 6.73 7.46 10.13
C ARG A 121 5.77 6.55 9.37
N LEU A 122 6.20 6.17 8.17
CA LEU A 122 5.61 5.13 7.36
C LEU A 122 6.55 3.92 7.34
N ARG A 123 5.99 2.72 7.35
CA ARG A 123 6.72 1.46 7.24
C ARG A 123 6.04 0.56 6.22
N LEU A 124 6.81 -0.30 5.57
CA LEU A 124 6.32 -1.32 4.63
C LEU A 124 7.30 -2.49 4.53
N GLY A 125 6.84 -3.57 3.90
CA GLY A 125 7.65 -4.72 3.56
C GLY A 125 7.73 -4.90 2.04
N VAL A 126 8.91 -5.18 1.52
CA VAL A 126 9.16 -5.48 0.11
C VAL A 126 9.67 -6.90 -0.02
N LEU A 127 9.03 -7.71 -0.87
CA LEU A 127 9.52 -9.05 -1.18
C LEU A 127 10.89 -8.98 -1.86
N SER A 128 11.82 -9.84 -1.45
CA SER A 128 13.19 -9.85 -1.99
C SER A 128 13.26 -10.24 -3.47
N ASN A 129 12.23 -10.91 -3.98
CA ASN A 129 12.10 -11.25 -5.39
C ASN A 129 11.47 -10.11 -6.23
N ASN A 130 11.27 -8.93 -5.63
CA ASN A 130 10.74 -7.74 -6.30
C ASN A 130 11.74 -6.57 -6.24
N PRO A 131 12.86 -6.64 -6.99
CA PRO A 131 13.87 -5.60 -6.97
C PRO A 131 13.36 -4.25 -7.51
N GLY A 132 12.37 -4.26 -8.39
CA GLY A 132 11.74 -3.04 -8.89
C GLY A 132 11.00 -2.26 -7.80
N ALA A 133 10.28 -2.93 -6.93
CA ALA A 133 9.63 -2.30 -5.78
C ALA A 133 10.67 -1.78 -4.78
N LEU A 134 11.73 -2.55 -4.50
CA LEU A 134 12.80 -2.10 -3.63
C LEU A 134 13.45 -0.81 -4.16
N ALA A 135 13.74 -0.74 -5.45
CA ALA A 135 14.29 0.44 -6.09
C ALA A 135 13.32 1.65 -6.02
N PHE A 136 12.02 1.41 -6.26
CA PHE A 136 10.99 2.45 -6.15
C PHE A 136 10.94 3.05 -4.74
N TRP A 137 10.81 2.22 -3.71
CA TRP A 137 10.71 2.69 -2.34
C TRP A 137 11.99 3.38 -1.85
N THR A 138 13.16 2.87 -2.25
CA THR A 138 14.44 3.54 -1.98
C THR A 138 14.48 4.94 -2.62
N LYS A 139 14.05 5.06 -3.87
CA LYS A 139 13.95 6.35 -4.56
C LYS A 139 12.96 7.29 -3.88
N MET A 140 11.90 6.77 -3.27
CA MET A 140 10.91 7.54 -2.52
C MET A 140 11.40 7.98 -1.13
N GLY A 141 12.62 7.62 -0.73
CA GLY A 141 13.24 8.04 0.52
C GLY A 141 13.06 7.06 1.68
N PHE A 142 12.56 5.86 1.42
CA PHE A 142 12.53 4.78 2.41
C PHE A 142 13.90 4.16 2.58
N THR A 143 14.24 3.79 3.81
CA THR A 143 15.48 3.11 4.15
C THR A 143 15.21 1.75 4.77
N GLU A 144 16.05 0.78 4.46
CA GLU A 144 15.92 -0.58 5.00
C GLU A 144 16.22 -0.59 6.51
N GLN A 145 15.37 -1.28 7.26
CA GLN A 145 15.53 -1.47 8.68
C GLN A 145 16.18 -2.82 8.96
N LEU A 146 17.25 -2.81 9.76
CA LEU A 146 17.87 -4.03 10.25
C LEU A 146 17.03 -4.58 11.40
N LEU A 147 16.27 -5.64 11.12
CA LEU A 147 15.52 -6.36 12.15
C LEU A 147 16.28 -7.59 12.60
N PRO A 148 16.07 -8.06 13.88
CA PRO A 148 16.61 -9.33 14.32
C PRO A 148 16.17 -10.45 13.36
N LYS A 149 17.12 -11.25 12.88
CA LYS A 149 16.82 -12.40 12.02
C LYS A 149 16.14 -13.46 12.89
N ASP A 150 14.86 -13.67 12.69
CA ASP A 150 14.27 -14.94 13.05
C ASP A 150 14.47 -15.91 11.89
N ASN A 151 14.52 -17.22 12.20
CA ASN A 151 14.80 -18.27 11.21
C ASN A 151 13.67 -18.45 10.17
N LYS A 152 12.65 -17.60 10.19
CA LYS A 152 11.54 -17.52 9.24
C LYS A 152 11.60 -16.27 8.38
N ALA A 153 12.66 -15.48 8.49
CA ALA A 153 12.88 -14.30 7.67
C ALA A 153 13.08 -14.70 6.21
N GLN A 154 12.02 -15.15 5.58
CA GLN A 154 11.94 -15.08 4.17
C GLN A 154 12.05 -13.61 3.78
N SER A 155 13.17 -13.28 3.17
CA SER A 155 13.13 -12.50 1.94
C SER A 155 12.16 -11.31 1.92
N ILE A 156 11.90 -10.64 3.06
CA ILE A 156 11.19 -9.37 3.11
C ILE A 156 12.16 -8.29 3.59
N HIS A 157 12.30 -7.24 2.79
CA HIS A 157 12.99 -6.03 3.20
C HIS A 157 11.99 -5.13 3.92
N VAL A 158 12.18 -4.89 5.21
CA VAL A 158 11.37 -3.90 5.95
C VAL A 158 11.98 -2.53 5.72
N MET A 159 11.17 -1.59 5.25
CA MET A 159 11.59 -0.24 4.92
C MET A 159 10.78 0.80 5.66
N GLU A 160 11.40 1.92 5.99
CA GLU A 160 10.79 2.97 6.78
C GLU A 160 11.19 4.36 6.28
N LYS A 161 10.27 5.30 6.40
CA LYS A 161 10.49 6.71 6.10
C LYS A 161 9.91 7.57 7.22
N MET A 162 10.71 8.51 7.74
CA MET A 162 10.24 9.52 8.68
C MET A 162 9.40 10.56 7.95
N LEU A 163 8.26 10.93 8.55
CA LEU A 163 7.39 11.97 8.03
C LEU A 163 7.83 13.35 8.53
N ILE A 164 7.71 14.34 7.66
CA ILE A 164 7.95 15.74 8.04
C ILE A 164 6.70 16.24 8.75
N PRO A 165 6.80 16.75 10.00
CA PRO A 165 5.65 17.30 10.69
C PRO A 165 4.99 18.42 9.87
N THR A 166 3.65 18.38 9.81
CA THR A 166 2.88 19.48 9.23
C THR A 166 2.88 20.63 10.23
N LEU A 167 3.42 21.74 9.84
CA LEU A 167 3.40 22.97 10.64
C LEU A 167 2.01 23.60 10.63
#